data_6a80e1d97c6b7c14c88d4c245c68ba3a
#
_entry.id   6a80e1d97c6b7c14c88d4c245c68ba3a
#
_cell.length_a   1.000
_cell.length_b   1.000
_cell.length_c   1.000
_cell.angle_alpha   90.00
_cell.angle_beta   90.00
_cell.angle_gamma   90.00
#
_symmetry.space_group_name_H-M   'P 1'
#
loop_
_entity.id
_entity.type
_entity.pdbx_description
1 polymer ?
#
loop_
_entity_poly.entity_id
_entity_poly.type
_entity_poly.pdbx_seq_one_letter_code
_entity_poly.pdbx_strand_id
1 'polypeptide(L)'
;MTGLTPASVVQLRWTHDVYDKLGNHLETEKKNLAYEQQIALCNKQAAEREAAYQETRRVRHDLNGYLVDLKAAIQSGRINDAETKIDAILENNQIYRNEVSRSGNLVIDSLINYKYSLALKEGIDMKCYVFVPEQMSFDGADLCIILGNLIDNAMEAAGNLPEGQRHMEVSVSQVKGSLTIMVQNPYEGKIRRNDSGQLLTSKKDSINHGIGLSSVQRKVDKYNGELLTDYENGLFRATVLLYPPENLHTDS
;
A
#
# COMPACT_ATOMS: atom_id res chain seq x y z
N MET A 1 -22.70 9.54 69.42
CA MET A 1 -22.07 10.42 68.39
C MET A 1 -20.58 10.48 68.72
N THR A 2 -19.80 9.60 68.09
CA THR A 2 -18.32 9.57 68.32
C THR A 2 -17.69 10.53 67.28
N GLY A 3 -17.40 11.75 67.81
CA GLY A 3 -16.69 12.75 67.02
C GLY A 3 -15.28 12.31 66.63
N LEU A 4 -14.84 12.48 65.41
CA LEU A 4 -13.48 12.28 64.95
C LEU A 4 -12.54 13.18 65.84
N THR A 5 -11.49 12.61 66.36
CA THR A 5 -10.51 13.38 67.14
C THR A 5 -9.70 14.29 66.22
N PRO A 6 -9.21 15.45 66.67
CA PRO A 6 -8.38 16.33 65.81
C PRO A 6 -7.19 15.62 65.16
N ALA A 7 -6.61 14.64 65.80
CA ALA A 7 -5.50 13.83 65.27
C ALA A 7 -5.91 12.94 64.10
N SER A 8 -7.11 12.37 64.15
CA SER A 8 -7.63 11.54 63.04
C SER A 8 -7.95 12.38 61.79
N VAL A 9 -8.37 13.62 61.96
CA VAL A 9 -8.64 14.54 60.83
C VAL A 9 -7.32 14.98 60.14
N VAL A 10 -6.28 15.25 60.94
CA VAL A 10 -4.95 15.60 60.42
C VAL A 10 -4.34 14.41 59.67
N GLN A 11 -4.49 13.20 60.20
CA GLN A 11 -3.96 11.99 59.54
C GLN A 11 -4.67 11.67 58.23
N LEU A 12 -5.99 11.83 58.15
CA LEU A 12 -6.78 11.69 56.92
C LEU A 12 -6.39 12.73 55.86
N ARG A 13 -6.15 13.97 56.27
CA ARG A 13 -5.72 15.04 55.37
C ARG A 13 -4.31 14.79 54.82
N TRP A 14 -3.40 14.29 55.63
CA TRP A 14 -2.03 13.96 55.22
C TRP A 14 -1.99 12.77 54.25
N THR A 15 -2.78 11.73 54.52
CA THR A 15 -2.91 10.58 53.59
C THR A 15 -3.49 11.00 52.26
N HIS A 16 -4.52 11.87 52.22
CA HIS A 16 -5.09 12.39 51.00
C HIS A 16 -4.06 13.18 50.16
N ASP A 17 -3.29 14.06 50.81
CA ASP A 17 -2.25 14.89 50.16
C ASP A 17 -1.13 14.02 49.57
N VAL A 18 -0.76 12.93 50.21
CA VAL A 18 0.22 11.96 49.70
C VAL A 18 -0.33 11.17 48.53
N TYR A 19 -1.59 10.72 48.58
CA TYR A 19 -2.23 10.03 47.44
C TYR A 19 -2.37 10.93 46.23
N ASP A 20 -2.76 12.19 46.40
CA ASP A 20 -2.87 13.15 45.31
C ASP A 20 -1.50 13.47 44.67
N LYS A 21 -0.44 13.64 45.47
CA LYS A 21 0.92 13.84 44.99
C LYS A 21 1.44 12.62 44.22
N LEU A 22 1.18 11.42 44.74
CA LEU A 22 1.58 10.18 44.07
C LEU A 22 0.82 9.99 42.75
N GLY A 23 -0.48 10.26 42.76
CA GLY A 23 -1.31 10.23 41.56
C GLY A 23 -0.81 11.17 40.47
N ASN A 24 -0.54 12.42 40.82
CA ASN A 24 0.01 13.43 39.90
C ASN A 24 1.40 13.04 39.39
N HIS A 25 2.24 12.45 40.22
CA HIS A 25 3.57 11.98 39.81
C HIS A 25 3.47 10.84 38.82
N LEU A 26 2.63 9.84 39.07
CA LEU A 26 2.40 8.72 38.15
C LEU A 26 1.80 9.17 36.80
N GLU A 27 0.89 10.15 36.84
CA GLU A 27 0.33 10.72 35.62
C GLU A 27 1.38 11.46 34.78
N THR A 28 2.26 12.20 35.44
CA THR A 28 3.38 12.91 34.82
C THR A 28 4.38 11.92 34.21
N GLU A 29 4.73 10.85 34.91
CA GLU A 29 5.61 9.80 34.39
C GLU A 29 5.01 9.11 33.15
N LYS A 30 3.70 8.78 33.19
CA LYS A 30 3.00 8.22 32.01
C LYS A 30 3.01 9.15 30.81
N LYS A 31 2.80 10.45 31.03
CA LYS A 31 2.89 11.46 29.96
C LYS A 31 4.30 11.56 29.40
N ASN A 32 5.32 11.58 30.25
CA ASN A 32 6.71 11.63 29.80
C ASN A 32 7.07 10.39 28.96
N LEU A 33 6.70 9.20 29.41
CA LEU A 33 6.93 7.96 28.67
C LEU A 33 6.23 7.99 27.30
N ALA A 34 4.98 8.50 27.24
CA ALA A 34 4.26 8.64 25.98
C ALA A 34 4.94 9.64 25.02
N TYR A 35 5.46 10.77 25.55
CA TYR A 35 6.23 11.71 24.75
C TYR A 35 7.54 11.12 24.23
N GLU A 36 8.27 10.37 25.04
CA GLU A 36 9.50 9.69 24.61
C GLU A 36 9.21 8.68 23.48
N GLN A 37 8.16 7.90 23.60
CA GLN A 37 7.73 6.96 22.56
C GLN A 37 7.34 7.69 21.27
N GLN A 38 6.63 8.81 21.39
CA GLN A 38 6.24 9.62 20.24
C GLN A 38 7.45 10.24 19.54
N ILE A 39 8.42 10.76 20.29
CA ILE A 39 9.68 11.28 19.75
C ILE A 39 10.48 10.18 19.04
N ALA A 40 10.59 9.01 19.66
CA ALA A 40 11.27 7.87 19.05
C ALA A 40 10.62 7.44 17.72
N LEU A 41 9.29 7.41 17.66
CA LEU A 41 8.54 7.12 16.44
C LEU A 41 8.76 8.19 15.36
N CYS A 42 8.69 9.46 15.72
CA CYS A 42 8.96 10.57 14.79
C CYS A 42 10.39 10.50 14.23
N ASN A 43 11.37 10.22 15.07
CA ASN A 43 12.77 10.09 14.64
C ASN A 43 12.94 8.88 13.69
N LYS A 44 12.31 7.76 13.97
CA LYS A 44 12.32 6.60 13.06
C LYS A 44 11.71 6.93 11.70
N GLN A 45 10.52 7.56 11.69
CA GLN A 45 9.87 7.97 10.44
C GLN A 45 10.70 8.99 9.65
N ALA A 46 11.37 9.92 10.34
CA ALA A 46 12.26 10.88 9.69
C ALA A 46 13.47 10.18 9.05
N ALA A 47 14.08 9.21 9.72
CA ALA A 47 15.18 8.42 9.18
C ALA A 47 14.77 7.57 7.97
N GLU A 48 13.59 6.94 8.01
CA GLU A 48 13.03 6.17 6.88
C GLU A 48 12.76 7.07 5.66
N ARG A 49 12.20 8.27 5.87
CA ARG A 49 11.98 9.25 4.80
C ARG A 49 13.28 9.74 4.20
N GLU A 50 14.28 10.02 5.04
CA GLU A 50 15.60 10.46 4.56
C GLU A 50 16.28 9.35 3.73
N ALA A 51 16.22 8.10 4.18
CA ALA A 51 16.76 6.96 3.43
C ALA A 51 16.07 6.81 2.06
N ALA A 52 14.75 6.91 2.00
CA ALA A 52 13.99 6.85 0.76
C ALA A 52 14.32 8.04 -0.18
N TYR A 53 14.51 9.23 0.38
CA TYR A 53 14.91 10.41 -0.39
C TYR A 53 16.31 10.25 -0.99
N GLN A 54 17.27 9.77 -0.21
CA GLN A 54 18.64 9.52 -0.69
C GLN A 54 18.67 8.45 -1.78
N GLU A 55 17.89 7.38 -1.65
CA GLU A 55 17.76 6.35 -2.68
C GLU A 55 17.15 6.92 -3.97
N THR A 56 16.09 7.70 -3.86
CA THR A 56 15.49 8.39 -5.02
C THR A 56 16.47 9.32 -5.70
N ARG A 57 17.28 10.04 -4.92
CA ARG A 57 18.33 10.92 -5.43
C ARG A 57 19.41 10.15 -6.17
N ARG A 58 19.82 8.99 -5.64
CA ARG A 58 20.80 8.11 -6.27
C ARG A 58 20.28 7.59 -7.62
N VAL A 59 19.08 7.03 -7.64
CA VAL A 59 18.44 6.52 -8.87
C VAL A 59 18.34 7.62 -9.93
N ARG A 60 17.93 8.83 -9.55
CA ARG A 60 17.87 9.97 -10.47
C ARG A 60 19.26 10.38 -11.00
N HIS A 61 20.28 10.35 -10.16
CA HIS A 61 21.66 10.64 -10.57
C HIS A 61 22.14 9.62 -11.61
N ASP A 62 21.94 8.34 -11.35
CA ASP A 62 22.37 7.25 -12.23
C ASP A 62 21.61 7.29 -13.56
N LEU A 63 20.29 7.54 -13.51
CA LEU A 63 19.49 7.75 -14.72
C LEU A 63 20.00 8.91 -15.58
N ASN A 64 20.33 10.05 -14.96
CA ASN A 64 20.90 11.17 -15.67
C ASN A 64 22.24 10.81 -16.31
N GLY A 65 23.09 10.04 -15.63
CA GLY A 65 24.35 9.53 -16.17
C GLY A 65 24.11 8.70 -17.45
N TYR A 66 23.19 7.74 -17.40
CA TYR A 66 22.81 6.92 -18.55
C TYR A 66 22.29 7.76 -19.72
N LEU A 67 21.42 8.74 -19.46
CA LEU A 67 20.88 9.61 -20.49
C LEU A 67 21.95 10.48 -21.16
N VAL A 68 22.91 10.99 -20.41
CA VAL A 68 24.06 11.76 -20.94
C VAL A 68 24.92 10.87 -21.83
N ASP A 69 25.23 9.67 -21.41
CA ASP A 69 26.03 8.71 -22.17
C ASP A 69 25.33 8.27 -23.46
N LEU A 70 24.04 8.02 -23.41
CA LEU A 70 23.20 7.70 -24.59
C LEU A 70 23.22 8.85 -25.58
N LYS A 71 23.00 10.08 -25.08
CA LYS A 71 23.02 11.29 -25.92
C LYS A 71 24.38 11.46 -26.62
N ALA A 72 25.49 11.24 -25.91
CA ALA A 72 26.83 11.33 -26.47
C ALA A 72 27.08 10.24 -27.54
N ALA A 73 26.60 9.01 -27.34
CA ALA A 73 26.70 7.92 -28.32
C ALA A 73 25.92 8.25 -29.60
N ILE A 74 24.70 8.74 -29.47
CA ILE A 74 23.84 9.13 -30.60
C ILE A 74 24.46 10.29 -31.39
N GLN A 75 24.92 11.34 -30.68
CA GLN A 75 25.55 12.50 -31.33
C GLN A 75 26.85 12.17 -32.07
N SER A 76 27.58 11.15 -31.63
CA SER A 76 28.78 10.68 -32.29
C SER A 76 28.54 9.61 -33.39
N GLY A 77 27.28 9.35 -33.74
CA GLY A 77 26.90 8.38 -34.76
C GLY A 77 27.10 6.91 -34.37
N ARG A 78 27.41 6.62 -33.12
CA ARG A 78 27.63 5.26 -32.61
C ARG A 78 26.30 4.63 -32.16
N ILE A 79 25.40 4.39 -33.13
CA ILE A 79 24.03 3.91 -32.84
C ILE A 79 24.05 2.53 -32.20
N ASN A 80 24.90 1.60 -32.67
CA ASN A 80 25.03 0.26 -32.10
C ASN A 80 25.48 0.29 -30.62
N ASP A 81 26.38 1.24 -30.27
CA ASP A 81 26.81 1.42 -28.86
C ASP A 81 25.63 1.96 -27.98
N ALA A 82 24.80 2.82 -28.56
CA ALA A 82 23.61 3.33 -27.87
C ALA A 82 22.58 2.21 -27.68
N GLU A 83 22.32 1.38 -28.69
CA GLU A 83 21.43 0.22 -28.57
C GLU A 83 21.94 -0.77 -27.53
N THR A 84 23.21 -1.14 -27.56
CA THR A 84 23.81 -2.04 -26.56
C THR A 84 23.70 -1.48 -25.13
N LYS A 85 23.84 -0.16 -24.94
CA LYS A 85 23.67 0.49 -23.63
C LYS A 85 22.21 0.49 -23.18
N ILE A 86 21.27 0.71 -24.10
CA ILE A 86 19.82 0.60 -23.80
C ILE A 86 19.50 -0.84 -23.38
N ASP A 87 19.95 -1.82 -24.14
CA ASP A 87 19.74 -3.22 -23.83
C ASP A 87 20.33 -3.61 -22.47
N ALA A 88 21.54 -3.13 -22.16
CA ALA A 88 22.15 -3.37 -20.85
C ALA A 88 21.37 -2.72 -19.69
N ILE A 89 20.79 -1.54 -19.88
CA ILE A 89 19.92 -0.87 -18.89
C ILE A 89 18.61 -1.67 -18.74
N LEU A 90 18.04 -2.12 -19.84
CA LEU A 90 16.83 -2.92 -19.83
C LEU A 90 17.09 -4.32 -19.25
N GLU A 91 18.25 -4.93 -19.51
CA GLU A 91 18.64 -6.22 -18.96
C GLU A 91 18.97 -6.17 -17.46
N ASN A 92 19.62 -5.11 -16.97
CA ASN A 92 19.86 -4.90 -15.53
C ASN A 92 18.57 -4.57 -14.77
N ASN A 93 17.59 -3.94 -15.40
CA ASN A 93 16.24 -3.85 -14.90
C ASN A 93 15.50 -5.14 -15.26
N GLN A 94 15.61 -6.18 -14.43
CA GLN A 94 14.87 -7.45 -14.55
C GLN A 94 13.35 -7.26 -14.66
N ILE A 95 12.88 -6.04 -14.54
CA ILE A 95 11.48 -5.60 -14.66
C ILE A 95 10.89 -5.93 -16.05
N TYR A 96 11.70 -5.89 -17.12
CA TYR A 96 11.20 -6.10 -18.51
C TYR A 96 11.36 -7.54 -19.04
N ARG A 97 12.09 -8.42 -18.36
CA ARG A 97 12.25 -9.82 -18.82
C ARG A 97 11.01 -10.69 -18.67
N ASN A 98 10.09 -10.32 -17.80
CA ASN A 98 8.90 -11.10 -17.48
C ASN A 98 7.63 -10.25 -17.66
N GLU A 99 7.38 -9.75 -18.88
CA GLU A 99 6.12 -9.10 -19.20
C GLU A 99 4.99 -10.14 -19.19
N VAL A 100 4.11 -10.03 -18.20
CA VAL A 100 2.92 -10.88 -18.07
C VAL A 100 1.65 -10.17 -18.53
N SER A 101 1.73 -8.85 -18.73
CA SER A 101 0.64 -8.02 -19.26
C SER A 101 1.11 -7.24 -20.49
N ARG A 102 0.37 -7.38 -21.57
CA ARG A 102 0.55 -6.69 -22.86
C ARG A 102 -0.79 -6.32 -23.46
N SER A 103 -1.60 -5.61 -22.72
CA SER A 103 -2.92 -5.16 -23.19
C SER A 103 -2.84 -3.99 -24.16
N GLY A 104 -1.72 -3.27 -24.18
CA GLY A 104 -1.52 -1.98 -24.85
C GLY A 104 -1.83 -0.79 -23.96
N ASN A 105 -2.45 -0.98 -22.81
CA ASN A 105 -2.66 0.09 -21.82
C ASN A 105 -1.40 0.27 -20.97
N LEU A 106 -0.65 1.35 -21.26
CA LEU A 106 0.65 1.61 -20.65
C LEU A 106 0.60 1.64 -19.11
N VAL A 107 -0.45 2.20 -18.52
CA VAL A 107 -0.56 2.34 -17.07
C VAL A 107 -0.74 0.98 -16.39
N ILE A 108 -1.68 0.18 -16.89
CA ILE A 108 -1.99 -1.14 -16.33
C ILE A 108 -0.82 -2.10 -16.59
N ASP A 109 -0.29 -2.14 -17.80
CA ASP A 109 0.81 -3.02 -18.16
C ASP A 109 2.06 -2.73 -17.34
N SER A 110 2.45 -1.46 -17.21
CA SER A 110 3.61 -1.05 -16.39
C SER A 110 3.46 -1.43 -14.93
N LEU A 111 2.29 -1.18 -14.34
CA LEU A 111 2.04 -1.48 -12.93
C LEU A 111 2.02 -2.99 -12.67
N ILE A 112 1.31 -3.76 -13.49
CA ILE A 112 1.22 -5.22 -13.33
C ILE A 112 2.58 -5.86 -13.54
N ASN A 113 3.34 -5.50 -14.58
CA ASN A 113 4.66 -6.05 -14.86
C ASN A 113 5.65 -5.72 -13.73
N TYR A 114 5.59 -4.50 -13.18
CA TYR A 114 6.38 -4.12 -12.00
C TYR A 114 6.02 -4.98 -10.77
N LYS A 115 4.73 -5.10 -10.44
CA LYS A 115 4.28 -5.90 -9.29
C LYS A 115 4.58 -7.39 -9.46
N TYR A 116 4.47 -7.91 -10.69
CA TYR A 116 4.86 -9.26 -11.01
C TYR A 116 6.35 -9.52 -10.72
N SER A 117 7.21 -8.60 -11.11
CA SER A 117 8.65 -8.73 -10.83
C SER A 117 8.96 -8.71 -9.33
N LEU A 118 8.20 -7.96 -8.52
CA LEU A 118 8.31 -7.98 -7.07
C LEU A 118 7.82 -9.31 -6.49
N ALA A 119 6.65 -9.79 -6.94
CA ALA A 119 6.09 -11.07 -6.52
C ALA A 119 7.07 -12.24 -6.75
N LEU A 120 7.71 -12.27 -7.93
CA LEU A 120 8.75 -13.26 -8.24
C LEU A 120 9.93 -13.22 -7.25
N LYS A 121 10.39 -12.03 -6.87
CA LYS A 121 11.49 -11.88 -5.90
C LYS A 121 11.12 -12.39 -4.51
N GLU A 122 9.84 -12.33 -4.15
CA GLU A 122 9.30 -12.82 -2.88
C GLU A 122 8.87 -14.31 -2.94
N GLY A 123 9.08 -14.96 -4.09
CA GLY A 123 8.70 -16.36 -4.29
C GLY A 123 7.18 -16.57 -4.35
N ILE A 124 6.44 -15.56 -4.81
CA ILE A 124 4.98 -15.59 -4.97
C ILE A 124 4.65 -15.90 -6.42
N ASP A 125 3.89 -16.98 -6.67
CA ASP A 125 3.34 -17.32 -7.99
C ASP A 125 2.14 -16.41 -8.30
N MET A 126 2.35 -15.40 -9.14
CA MET A 126 1.33 -14.42 -9.53
C MET A 126 0.79 -14.71 -10.93
N LYS A 127 -0.48 -15.05 -11.04
CA LYS A 127 -1.18 -15.20 -12.31
C LYS A 127 -1.90 -13.92 -12.69
N CYS A 128 -1.77 -13.49 -13.95
CA CYS A 128 -2.35 -12.24 -14.44
C CYS A 128 -3.21 -12.47 -15.67
N TYR A 129 -4.42 -11.91 -15.65
CA TYR A 129 -5.36 -11.92 -16.77
C TYR A 129 -5.82 -10.49 -17.04
N VAL A 130 -5.31 -9.89 -18.12
CA VAL A 130 -5.58 -8.49 -18.46
C VAL A 130 -6.27 -8.41 -19.80
N PHE A 131 -7.48 -7.89 -19.80
CA PHE A 131 -8.30 -7.69 -21.00
C PHE A 131 -8.95 -6.31 -20.97
N VAL A 132 -8.16 -5.32 -21.39
CA VAL A 132 -8.55 -3.90 -21.42
C VAL A 132 -8.14 -3.27 -22.74
N PRO A 133 -8.83 -2.22 -23.23
CA PRO A 133 -8.40 -1.47 -24.39
C PRO A 133 -7.18 -0.61 -24.07
N GLU A 134 -6.43 -0.23 -25.10
CA GLU A 134 -5.29 0.67 -25.00
C GLU A 134 -5.65 2.00 -24.31
N GLN A 135 -6.81 2.57 -24.65
CA GLN A 135 -7.31 3.80 -24.06
C GLN A 135 -8.59 3.53 -23.28
N MET A 136 -8.63 4.08 -22.06
CA MET A 136 -9.78 3.96 -21.15
C MET A 136 -10.18 5.34 -20.63
N SER A 137 -11.47 5.45 -20.23
CA SER A 137 -12.02 6.68 -19.68
C SER A 137 -11.70 6.89 -18.18
N PHE A 138 -10.88 6.01 -17.57
CA PHE A 138 -10.50 6.07 -16.18
C PHE A 138 -9.15 6.77 -16.01
N ASP A 139 -9.02 7.57 -14.96
CA ASP A 139 -7.77 8.24 -14.61
C ASP A 139 -6.68 7.24 -14.23
N GLY A 140 -5.52 7.33 -14.88
CA GLY A 140 -4.41 6.40 -14.67
C GLY A 140 -3.87 6.41 -13.24
N ALA A 141 -3.85 7.58 -12.57
CA ALA A 141 -3.39 7.67 -11.19
C ALA A 141 -4.36 7.00 -10.22
N ASP A 142 -5.67 7.09 -10.48
CA ASP A 142 -6.68 6.39 -9.69
C ASP A 142 -6.55 4.86 -9.87
N LEU A 143 -6.32 4.39 -11.10
CA LEU A 143 -6.07 2.98 -11.39
C LEU A 143 -4.81 2.46 -10.68
N CYS A 144 -3.73 3.25 -10.67
CA CYS A 144 -2.51 2.92 -9.93
C CYS A 144 -2.78 2.76 -8.43
N ILE A 145 -3.60 3.64 -7.83
CA ILE A 145 -3.93 3.58 -6.41
C ILE A 145 -4.78 2.33 -6.12
N ILE A 146 -5.81 2.07 -6.93
CA ILE A 146 -6.70 0.92 -6.73
C ILE A 146 -5.93 -0.39 -6.89
N LEU A 147 -5.35 -0.60 -8.06
CA LEU A 147 -4.69 -1.85 -8.42
C LEU A 147 -3.43 -2.09 -7.56
N GLY A 148 -2.65 -1.03 -7.31
CA GLY A 148 -1.47 -1.10 -6.45
C GLY A 148 -1.79 -1.55 -5.04
N ASN A 149 -2.77 -0.92 -4.38
CA ASN A 149 -3.16 -1.31 -3.01
C ASN A 149 -3.75 -2.73 -2.93
N LEU A 150 -4.54 -3.15 -3.93
CA LEU A 150 -5.10 -4.51 -3.93
C LEU A 150 -4.00 -5.55 -4.10
N ILE A 151 -3.05 -5.33 -5.01
CA ILE A 151 -1.93 -6.25 -5.23
C ILE A 151 -1.01 -6.28 -4.00
N ASP A 152 -0.68 -5.12 -3.41
CA ASP A 152 0.18 -5.06 -2.22
C ASP A 152 -0.43 -5.82 -1.03
N ASN A 153 -1.73 -5.68 -0.82
CA ASN A 153 -2.43 -6.45 0.21
C ASN A 153 -2.36 -7.96 -0.03
N ALA A 154 -2.51 -8.38 -1.29
CA ALA A 154 -2.45 -9.78 -1.67
C ALA A 154 -1.02 -10.36 -1.54
N MET A 155 0.00 -9.60 -1.98
CA MET A 155 1.41 -9.98 -1.83
C MET A 155 1.79 -10.12 -0.36
N GLU A 156 1.39 -9.18 0.48
CA GLU A 156 1.65 -9.24 1.92
C GLU A 156 0.98 -10.47 2.57
N ALA A 157 -0.25 -10.77 2.21
CA ALA A 157 -0.95 -11.94 2.72
C ALA A 157 -0.30 -13.26 2.25
N ALA A 158 0.02 -13.36 0.96
CA ALA A 158 0.68 -14.53 0.38
C ALA A 158 2.11 -14.71 0.92
N GLY A 159 2.86 -13.62 1.13
CA GLY A 159 4.23 -13.65 1.67
C GLY A 159 4.33 -14.24 3.08
N ASN A 160 3.26 -14.16 3.87
CA ASN A 160 3.20 -14.76 5.21
C ASN A 160 3.00 -16.30 5.20
N LEU A 161 2.74 -16.89 4.03
CA LEU A 161 2.52 -18.33 3.89
C LEU A 161 3.85 -19.08 3.67
N PRO A 162 3.90 -20.40 3.94
CA PRO A 162 5.04 -21.23 3.59
C PRO A 162 5.35 -21.21 2.09
N GLU A 163 6.61 -21.40 1.73
CA GLU A 163 6.99 -21.61 0.32
C GLU A 163 6.18 -22.73 -0.32
N GLY A 164 5.75 -22.54 -1.57
CA GLY A 164 4.88 -23.49 -2.28
C GLY A 164 3.37 -23.24 -2.09
N GLN A 165 2.98 -22.46 -1.09
CA GLN A 165 1.57 -22.00 -0.92
C GLN A 165 1.39 -20.53 -1.31
N ARG A 166 2.48 -19.83 -1.64
CA ARG A 166 2.48 -18.43 -2.00
C ARG A 166 2.01 -18.27 -3.44
N HIS A 167 0.75 -17.97 -3.61
CA HIS A 167 0.20 -17.68 -4.92
C HIS A 167 -0.84 -16.56 -4.84
N MET A 168 -1.08 -15.90 -5.96
CA MET A 168 -2.12 -14.89 -6.10
C MET A 168 -2.58 -14.81 -7.54
N GLU A 169 -3.77 -14.27 -7.74
CA GLU A 169 -4.33 -14.04 -9.07
C GLU A 169 -4.84 -12.62 -9.19
N VAL A 170 -4.53 -11.98 -10.31
CA VAL A 170 -4.98 -10.64 -10.66
C VAL A 170 -5.71 -10.71 -12.00
N SER A 171 -6.93 -10.21 -12.03
CA SER A 171 -7.72 -10.10 -13.24
C SER A 171 -8.20 -8.65 -13.42
N VAL A 172 -7.97 -8.10 -14.60
CA VAL A 172 -8.43 -6.77 -14.98
C VAL A 172 -9.14 -6.86 -16.32
N SER A 173 -10.40 -6.50 -16.35
CA SER A 173 -11.18 -6.58 -17.60
C SER A 173 -12.13 -5.40 -17.75
N GLN A 174 -12.26 -4.91 -18.99
CA GLN A 174 -13.24 -3.88 -19.32
C GLN A 174 -14.30 -4.45 -20.27
N VAL A 175 -15.55 -4.38 -19.84
CA VAL A 175 -16.70 -4.85 -20.63
C VAL A 175 -17.76 -3.76 -20.68
N LYS A 176 -18.21 -3.38 -21.88
CA LYS A 176 -19.23 -2.34 -22.08
C LYS A 176 -18.93 -1.03 -21.35
N GLY A 177 -17.64 -0.65 -21.30
CA GLY A 177 -17.19 0.56 -20.62
C GLY A 177 -16.91 0.40 -19.12
N SER A 178 -17.52 -0.56 -18.43
CA SER A 178 -17.26 -0.81 -17.01
C SER A 178 -15.98 -1.61 -16.83
N LEU A 179 -15.16 -1.22 -15.84
CA LEU A 179 -13.90 -1.87 -15.49
C LEU A 179 -14.08 -2.73 -14.26
N THR A 180 -13.68 -3.98 -14.36
CA THR A 180 -13.63 -4.93 -13.22
C THR A 180 -12.19 -5.25 -12.90
N ILE A 181 -11.79 -5.07 -11.66
CA ILE A 181 -10.50 -5.46 -11.12
C ILE A 181 -10.75 -6.48 -10.01
N MET A 182 -10.18 -7.67 -10.13
CA MET A 182 -10.25 -8.72 -9.13
C MET A 182 -8.84 -9.12 -8.73
N VAL A 183 -8.60 -9.19 -7.42
CA VAL A 183 -7.37 -9.74 -6.85
C VAL A 183 -7.75 -10.78 -5.82
N GLN A 184 -7.17 -11.98 -5.91
CA GLN A 184 -7.38 -13.04 -4.94
C GLN A 184 -6.07 -13.68 -4.51
N ASN A 185 -6.04 -14.11 -3.25
CA ASN A 185 -4.89 -14.77 -2.64
C ASN A 185 -5.34 -15.74 -1.56
N PRO A 186 -4.54 -16.77 -1.22
CA PRO A 186 -4.77 -17.58 -0.05
C PRO A 186 -4.71 -16.74 1.22
N TYR A 187 -5.50 -17.09 2.20
CA TYR A 187 -5.54 -16.43 3.47
C TYR A 187 -5.67 -17.44 4.62
N GLU A 188 -4.71 -17.42 5.53
CA GLU A 188 -4.76 -18.17 6.79
C GLU A 188 -5.04 -17.19 7.93
N GLY A 189 -6.26 -17.17 8.44
CA GLY A 189 -6.61 -16.33 9.59
C GLY A 189 -8.11 -16.21 9.82
N LYS A 190 -8.48 -15.69 11.00
CA LYS A 190 -9.87 -15.34 11.30
C LYS A 190 -10.14 -13.93 10.80
N ILE A 191 -10.99 -13.83 9.81
CA ILE A 191 -11.54 -12.53 9.39
C ILE A 191 -12.43 -12.01 10.51
N ARG A 192 -12.11 -10.83 11.02
CA ARG A 192 -12.98 -10.09 11.93
C ARG A 192 -13.71 -9.02 11.11
N ARG A 193 -15.02 -8.95 11.27
CA ARG A 193 -15.84 -7.87 10.74
C ARG A 193 -16.28 -6.99 11.89
N ASN A 194 -16.37 -5.68 11.66
CA ASN A 194 -17.05 -4.78 12.61
C ASN A 194 -18.57 -4.95 12.50
N ASP A 195 -19.33 -4.29 13.39
CA ASP A 195 -20.81 -4.31 13.40
C ASP A 195 -21.42 -3.76 12.11
N SER A 196 -20.66 -3.01 11.31
CA SER A 196 -21.04 -2.48 9.99
C SER A 196 -20.67 -3.43 8.84
N GLY A 197 -20.15 -4.65 9.12
CA GLY A 197 -19.76 -5.62 8.11
C GLY A 197 -18.41 -5.37 7.42
N GLN A 198 -17.68 -4.30 7.79
CA GLN A 198 -16.36 -3.99 7.23
C GLN A 198 -15.30 -4.91 7.82
N LEU A 199 -14.35 -5.32 6.99
CA LEU A 199 -13.22 -6.15 7.40
C LEU A 199 -12.34 -5.42 8.42
N LEU A 200 -12.18 -6.01 9.60
CA LEU A 200 -11.18 -5.59 10.57
C LEU A 200 -9.89 -6.37 10.28
N THR A 201 -8.81 -5.65 10.05
CA THR A 201 -7.50 -6.25 9.87
C THR A 201 -7.02 -6.92 11.16
N SER A 202 -6.45 -8.12 11.07
CA SER A 202 -6.00 -8.92 12.23
C SER A 202 -4.65 -8.45 12.82
N LYS A 203 -4.07 -7.36 12.31
CA LYS A 203 -2.73 -6.91 12.72
C LYS A 203 -2.76 -5.97 13.92
N LYS A 204 -1.78 -6.15 14.83
CA LYS A 204 -1.55 -5.34 16.04
C LYS A 204 -1.22 -3.87 15.76
N ASP A 205 -0.85 -3.50 14.53
CA ASP A 205 -0.56 -2.14 14.11
C ASP A 205 -1.74 -1.52 13.36
N SER A 206 -2.74 -1.09 14.13
CA SER A 206 -3.99 -0.47 13.63
C SER A 206 -3.79 0.89 12.93
N ILE A 207 -2.59 1.46 12.94
CA ILE A 207 -2.33 2.82 12.42
C ILE A 207 -2.03 2.84 10.91
N ASN A 208 -1.48 1.76 10.33
CA ASN A 208 -1.07 1.76 8.91
C ASN A 208 -1.92 0.89 7.96
N HIS A 209 -2.78 0.00 8.44
CA HIS A 209 -3.46 -1.02 7.60
C HIS A 209 -4.94 -0.76 7.26
N GLY A 210 -5.57 0.26 7.84
CA GLY A 210 -6.87 0.76 7.38
C GLY A 210 -6.77 1.68 6.15
N ILE A 211 -5.56 2.12 5.79
CA ILE A 211 -5.32 3.16 4.77
C ILE A 211 -5.46 2.61 3.35
N GLY A 212 -5.06 1.37 3.09
CA GLY A 212 -5.06 0.77 1.75
C GLY A 212 -6.47 0.61 1.19
N LEU A 213 -7.31 -0.18 1.84
CA LEU A 213 -8.69 -0.41 1.37
C LEU A 213 -9.56 0.85 1.47
N SER A 214 -9.35 1.71 2.45
CA SER A 214 -10.06 3.00 2.51
C SER A 214 -9.65 3.95 1.38
N SER A 215 -8.39 3.89 0.93
CA SER A 215 -7.93 4.61 -0.24
C SER A 215 -8.53 4.06 -1.53
N VAL A 216 -8.63 2.73 -1.64
CA VAL A 216 -9.36 2.08 -2.74
C VAL A 216 -10.81 2.51 -2.74
N GLN A 217 -11.52 2.42 -1.60
CA GLN A 217 -12.94 2.80 -1.51
C GLN A 217 -13.18 4.24 -1.99
N ARG A 218 -12.39 5.21 -1.53
CA ARG A 218 -12.52 6.60 -1.98
C ARG A 218 -12.36 6.78 -3.50
N LYS A 219 -11.51 5.96 -4.14
CA LYS A 219 -11.34 6.01 -5.58
C LYS A 219 -12.49 5.32 -6.31
N VAL A 220 -12.99 4.23 -5.75
CA VAL A 220 -14.16 3.51 -6.25
C VAL A 220 -15.40 4.42 -6.21
N ASP A 221 -15.61 5.12 -5.11
CA ASP A 221 -16.74 6.06 -4.94
C ASP A 221 -16.74 7.18 -6.00
N LYS A 222 -15.55 7.65 -6.42
CA LYS A 222 -15.40 8.65 -7.50
C LYS A 222 -16.03 8.20 -8.83
N TYR A 223 -16.07 6.89 -9.07
CA TYR A 223 -16.61 6.29 -10.30
C TYR A 223 -17.99 5.65 -10.08
N ASN A 224 -18.69 6.00 -9.01
CA ASN A 224 -19.95 5.36 -8.59
C ASN A 224 -19.85 3.82 -8.57
N GLY A 225 -18.66 3.34 -8.24
CA GLY A 225 -18.29 1.93 -8.30
C GLY A 225 -18.61 1.17 -7.01
N GLU A 226 -18.22 -0.10 -7.00
CA GLU A 226 -18.40 -1.00 -5.86
C GLU A 226 -17.09 -1.70 -5.53
N LEU A 227 -16.78 -1.81 -4.22
CA LEU A 227 -15.72 -2.65 -3.68
C LEU A 227 -16.33 -3.79 -2.90
N LEU A 228 -16.21 -4.99 -3.42
CA LEU A 228 -16.70 -6.22 -2.80
C LEU A 228 -15.51 -7.02 -2.26
N THR A 229 -15.65 -7.56 -1.05
CA THR A 229 -14.66 -8.46 -0.47
C THR A 229 -15.32 -9.73 -0.02
N ASP A 230 -14.77 -10.85 -0.43
CA ASP A 230 -15.25 -12.18 -0.10
C ASP A 230 -14.14 -13.05 0.45
N TYR A 231 -14.52 -14.01 1.29
CA TYR A 231 -13.63 -15.01 1.83
C TYR A 231 -14.31 -16.37 1.82
N GLU A 232 -13.87 -17.22 0.94
CA GLU A 232 -14.41 -18.55 0.77
C GLU A 232 -13.29 -19.57 0.53
N ASN A 233 -13.39 -20.74 1.15
CA ASN A 233 -12.48 -21.87 0.95
C ASN A 233 -10.98 -21.55 1.18
N GLY A 234 -10.67 -20.67 2.13
CA GLY A 234 -9.28 -20.25 2.41
C GLY A 234 -8.70 -19.25 1.43
N LEU A 235 -9.53 -18.68 0.54
CA LEU A 235 -9.16 -17.62 -0.39
C LEU A 235 -9.83 -16.31 0.02
N PHE A 236 -9.06 -15.25 0.05
CA PHE A 236 -9.56 -13.87 0.11
C PHE A 236 -9.64 -13.32 -1.30
N ARG A 237 -10.75 -12.69 -1.64
CA ARG A 237 -10.98 -12.03 -2.92
C ARG A 237 -11.45 -10.61 -2.70
N ALA A 238 -10.82 -9.67 -3.37
CA ALA A 238 -11.28 -8.29 -3.49
C ALA A 238 -11.65 -8.02 -4.95
N THR A 239 -12.87 -7.53 -5.16
CA THR A 239 -13.38 -7.19 -6.49
C THR A 239 -13.82 -5.74 -6.49
N VAL A 240 -13.29 -4.97 -7.43
CA VAL A 240 -13.67 -3.58 -7.70
C VAL A 240 -14.41 -3.53 -9.02
N LEU A 241 -15.54 -2.87 -9.04
CA LEU A 241 -16.29 -2.53 -10.24
C LEU A 241 -16.33 -1.01 -10.37
N LEU A 242 -15.87 -0.47 -11.50
CA LEU A 242 -15.91 0.96 -11.81
C LEU A 242 -16.80 1.18 -13.02
N TYR A 243 -17.66 2.19 -12.92
CA TYR A 243 -18.46 2.65 -14.05
C TYR A 243 -17.74 3.79 -14.78
N PRO A 244 -17.85 3.88 -16.11
CA PRO A 244 -17.25 4.99 -16.84
C PRO A 244 -17.82 6.31 -16.32
N PRO A 245 -16.99 7.37 -16.18
CA PRO A 245 -17.50 8.68 -15.84
C PRO A 245 -18.55 9.07 -16.88
N GLU A 246 -19.70 9.58 -16.41
CA GLU A 246 -20.72 10.11 -17.31
C GLU A 246 -20.04 11.19 -18.18
N ASN A 247 -19.96 10.95 -19.47
CA ASN A 247 -19.58 11.98 -20.41
C ASN A 247 -20.61 13.10 -20.26
N LEU A 248 -20.20 14.22 -19.70
CA LEU A 248 -20.90 15.46 -19.88
C LEU A 248 -20.99 15.63 -21.43
N HIS A 249 -22.14 15.33 -21.99
CA HIS A 249 -22.44 15.66 -23.38
C HIS A 249 -22.13 17.16 -23.53
N THR A 250 -21.01 17.47 -24.12
CA THR A 250 -20.82 18.77 -24.73
C THR A 250 -21.80 18.81 -25.90
N ASP A 251 -22.98 19.33 -25.61
CA ASP A 251 -23.89 19.83 -26.65
C ASP A 251 -23.11 20.83 -27.48
N SER A 252 -22.90 20.44 -28.74
CA SER A 252 -22.37 21.30 -29.80
C SER A 252 -23.51 21.85 -30.63
#